data_5d9fd43072148c34d976d59a48f04ac0
#
_entry.id   5d9fd43072148c34d976d59a48f04ac0
#
_cell.length_a   1.000
_cell.length_b   1.000
_cell.length_c   1.000
_cell.angle_alpha   90.00
_cell.angle_beta   90.00
_cell.angle_gamma   90.00
#
_symmetry.space_group_name_H-M   'P 1'
#
loop_
_entity.id
_entity.type
_entity.pdbx_description
1 polymer ?
#
loop_
_entity_poly.entity_id
_entity_poly.type
_entity_poly.pdbx_seq_one_letter_code
_entity_poly.pdbx_strand_id
1 'polypeptide(L)'
;MRPALTDYQHLASGKVRELYRIDADHLLFVASDRISAFDHILDTEIPDKGRILTAMSVFFFDHLAVPNHLAGPPDDERIPQEVLGRALVVRALEMLPVECVARGYLTGSGLLDYQSSGSVCGIELPAGLVEASKFAEPLFTPATKAEIGAHDENVSFDAVVELVGAERAARLREATLKIYARAAEHALSKGIIVADTKFEFGISTSGDTAGELVLADEVLTPDSSRYWPADSYQEGVVQPSYDKQFVRNWLTGPDSGWDRNGDAPPPPLPAEIAAATRARYIEAYERISGLSLSLIHI
;
A
#
# COMPACT_ATOMS: atom_id res chain seq x y z
N MET A 1 -3.98 -17.64 -8.89
CA MET A 1 -3.28 -18.91 -8.48
C MET A 1 -1.81 -18.61 -8.21
N ARG A 2 -1.19 -19.25 -7.19
CA ARG A 2 0.26 -19.10 -6.93
C ARG A 2 1.07 -19.64 -8.11
N PRO A 3 2.07 -18.88 -8.65
CA PRO A 3 2.94 -19.41 -9.69
C PRO A 3 3.79 -20.58 -9.16
N ALA A 4 3.93 -21.63 -9.97
CA ALA A 4 4.71 -22.81 -9.62
C ALA A 4 6.16 -22.63 -10.07
N LEU A 5 6.90 -21.74 -9.38
CA LEU A 5 8.33 -21.48 -9.67
C LEU A 5 9.17 -22.63 -9.07
N THR A 6 9.49 -23.61 -9.90
CA THR A 6 10.18 -24.85 -9.45
C THR A 6 11.62 -24.62 -9.02
N ASP A 7 12.27 -23.58 -9.53
CA ASP A 7 13.67 -23.28 -9.26
C ASP A 7 13.87 -22.44 -7.98
N TYR A 8 12.77 -21.99 -7.36
CA TYR A 8 12.80 -21.15 -6.16
C TYR A 8 12.00 -21.76 -5.02
N GLN A 9 12.58 -21.74 -3.82
CA GLN A 9 11.87 -22.17 -2.63
C GLN A 9 10.79 -21.14 -2.26
N HIS A 10 9.52 -21.56 -2.26
CA HIS A 10 8.44 -20.73 -1.73
C HIS A 10 8.59 -20.55 -0.21
N LEU A 11 8.50 -19.30 0.26
CA LEU A 11 8.65 -18.95 1.67
C LEU A 11 7.32 -18.60 2.34
N ALA A 12 6.52 -17.75 1.70
CA ALA A 12 5.29 -17.25 2.27
C ALA A 12 4.31 -16.76 1.19
N SER A 13 3.02 -16.86 1.51
CA SER A 13 1.93 -16.26 0.75
C SER A 13 1.28 -15.16 1.60
N GLY A 14 1.27 -13.94 1.09
CA GLY A 14 0.43 -12.85 1.60
C GLY A 14 -0.95 -12.85 0.94
N LYS A 15 -1.80 -11.88 1.31
CA LYS A 15 -3.13 -11.71 0.71
C LYS A 15 -3.06 -11.56 -0.83
N VAL A 16 -2.08 -10.81 -1.32
CA VAL A 16 -1.93 -10.48 -2.75
C VAL A 16 -0.52 -10.67 -3.30
N ARG A 17 0.38 -11.30 -2.55
CA ARG A 17 1.79 -11.51 -2.92
C ARG A 17 2.30 -12.87 -2.55
N GLU A 18 3.36 -13.28 -3.26
CA GLU A 18 4.10 -14.50 -2.98
C GLU A 18 5.59 -14.17 -2.82
N LEU A 19 6.24 -14.78 -1.85
CA LEU A 19 7.67 -14.65 -1.58
C LEU A 19 8.38 -15.97 -1.86
N TYR A 20 9.46 -15.88 -2.63
CA TYR A 20 10.34 -17.01 -2.90
C TYR A 20 11.78 -16.64 -2.53
N ARG A 21 12.56 -17.62 -2.12
CA ARG A 21 13.99 -17.46 -1.84
C ARG A 21 14.80 -17.65 -3.12
N ILE A 22 15.61 -16.65 -3.44
CA ILE A 22 16.63 -16.75 -4.49
C ILE A 22 17.92 -17.30 -3.88
N ASP A 23 18.43 -16.63 -2.84
CA ASP A 23 19.64 -17.00 -2.10
C ASP A 23 19.55 -16.53 -0.63
N ALA A 24 20.69 -16.45 0.07
CA ALA A 24 20.71 -16.04 1.47
C ALA A 24 20.28 -14.59 1.69
N ASP A 25 20.57 -13.70 0.73
CA ASP A 25 20.40 -12.26 0.85
C ASP A 25 19.27 -11.70 -0.03
N HIS A 26 18.73 -12.53 -0.97
CA HIS A 26 17.75 -12.07 -1.96
C HIS A 26 16.48 -12.91 -1.99
N LEU A 27 15.38 -12.21 -2.19
CA LEU A 27 14.05 -12.77 -2.37
C LEU A 27 13.49 -12.37 -3.74
N LEU A 28 12.66 -13.25 -4.31
CA LEU A 28 11.77 -12.89 -5.41
C LEU A 28 10.40 -12.53 -4.82
N PHE A 29 9.99 -11.30 -5.05
CA PHE A 29 8.76 -10.70 -4.55
C PHE A 29 7.76 -10.62 -5.69
N VAL A 30 6.72 -11.45 -5.68
CA VAL A 30 5.79 -11.63 -6.80
C VAL A 30 4.41 -11.10 -6.44
N ALA A 31 3.99 -10.04 -7.13
CA ALA A 31 2.63 -9.53 -7.02
C ALA A 31 1.64 -10.43 -7.80
N SER A 32 0.41 -10.51 -7.32
CA SER A 32 -0.68 -11.23 -7.97
C SER A 32 -1.80 -10.28 -8.40
N ASP A 33 -2.67 -10.77 -9.26
CA ASP A 33 -3.88 -10.05 -9.68
C ASP A 33 -5.03 -10.18 -8.67
N ARG A 34 -4.81 -10.92 -7.58
CA ARG A 34 -5.76 -11.01 -6.47
C ARG A 34 -6.00 -9.64 -5.85
N ILE A 35 -7.21 -9.38 -5.43
CA ILE A 35 -7.57 -8.20 -4.65
C ILE A 35 -8.17 -8.62 -3.31
N SER A 36 -7.84 -7.91 -2.25
CA SER A 36 -8.43 -8.13 -0.93
C SER A 36 -9.17 -6.89 -0.47
N ALA A 37 -10.34 -7.07 0.13
CA ALA A 37 -11.09 -6.00 0.77
C ALA A 37 -11.73 -6.52 2.06
N PHE A 38 -11.74 -5.70 3.12
CA PHE A 38 -12.28 -6.08 4.43
C PHE A 38 -11.74 -7.44 4.92
N ASP A 39 -10.43 -7.65 4.77
CA ASP A 39 -9.64 -8.84 5.11
C ASP A 39 -9.97 -10.12 4.35
N HIS A 40 -10.92 -10.08 3.42
CA HIS A 40 -11.22 -11.16 2.51
C HIS A 40 -10.41 -11.02 1.21
N ILE A 41 -9.85 -12.12 0.73
CA ILE A 41 -9.36 -12.24 -0.65
C ILE A 41 -10.56 -12.53 -1.51
N LEU A 42 -10.83 -11.68 -2.50
CA LEU A 42 -11.97 -11.85 -3.40
C LEU A 42 -11.68 -12.94 -4.43
N ASP A 43 -12.72 -13.66 -4.83
CA ASP A 43 -12.60 -14.72 -5.87
C ASP A 43 -12.27 -14.15 -7.25
N THR A 44 -12.67 -12.89 -7.50
CA THR A 44 -12.39 -12.20 -8.77
C THR A 44 -11.02 -11.54 -8.74
N GLU A 45 -10.16 -11.88 -9.69
CA GLU A 45 -8.89 -11.20 -9.92
C GLU A 45 -9.10 -9.91 -10.76
N ILE A 46 -8.25 -8.91 -10.55
CA ILE A 46 -8.20 -7.69 -11.37
C ILE A 46 -7.07 -7.84 -12.39
N PRO A 47 -7.37 -7.98 -13.68
CA PRO A 47 -6.35 -8.21 -14.70
C PRO A 47 -5.26 -7.14 -14.68
N ASP A 48 -4.01 -7.55 -14.85
CA ASP A 48 -2.79 -6.71 -14.82
C ASP A 48 -2.50 -6.00 -13.49
N LYS A 49 -3.30 -6.23 -12.44
CA LYS A 49 -3.11 -5.56 -11.15
C LYS A 49 -1.68 -5.72 -10.62
N GLY A 50 -1.16 -6.95 -10.63
CA GLY A 50 0.20 -7.21 -10.18
C GLY A 50 1.24 -6.40 -10.93
N ARG A 51 1.09 -6.26 -12.25
CA ARG A 51 1.99 -5.46 -13.11
C ARG A 51 1.88 -3.96 -12.80
N ILE A 52 0.67 -3.45 -12.64
CA ILE A 52 0.43 -2.03 -12.34
C ILE A 52 1.05 -1.66 -10.98
N LEU A 53 0.82 -2.47 -9.95
CA LEU A 53 1.36 -2.22 -8.61
C LEU A 53 2.89 -2.30 -8.59
N THR A 54 3.47 -3.27 -9.28
CA THR A 54 4.93 -3.40 -9.43
C THR A 54 5.52 -2.18 -10.12
N ALA A 55 4.95 -1.76 -11.25
CA ALA A 55 5.39 -0.59 -11.99
C ALA A 55 5.29 0.71 -11.17
N MET A 56 4.20 0.88 -10.42
CA MET A 56 4.01 2.03 -9.53
C MET A 56 5.07 2.05 -8.42
N SER A 57 5.33 0.91 -7.79
CA SER A 57 6.36 0.79 -6.74
C SER A 57 7.75 1.10 -7.28
N VAL A 58 8.13 0.55 -8.45
CA VAL A 58 9.42 0.83 -9.09
C VAL A 58 9.57 2.32 -9.39
N PHE A 59 8.54 2.94 -9.99
CA PHE A 59 8.53 4.38 -10.25
C PHE A 59 8.81 5.19 -8.97
N PHE A 60 8.12 4.87 -7.88
CA PHE A 60 8.29 5.63 -6.63
C PHE A 60 9.61 5.33 -5.93
N PHE A 61 10.13 4.10 -5.97
CA PHE A 61 11.46 3.79 -5.44
C PHE A 61 12.54 4.63 -6.12
N ASP A 62 12.46 4.80 -7.43
CA ASP A 62 13.37 5.66 -8.19
C ASP A 62 13.13 7.15 -7.90
N HIS A 63 11.89 7.61 -8.02
CA HIS A 63 11.51 9.02 -7.85
C HIS A 63 11.84 9.56 -6.45
N LEU A 64 11.61 8.77 -5.40
CA LEU A 64 11.86 9.17 -4.02
C LEU A 64 13.34 9.15 -3.66
N ALA A 65 14.16 8.35 -4.36
CA ALA A 65 15.59 8.22 -4.14
C ALA A 65 15.94 8.02 -2.65
N VAL A 66 15.23 7.12 -1.97
CA VAL A 66 15.48 6.73 -0.58
C VAL A 66 16.02 5.30 -0.54
N PRO A 67 16.75 4.91 0.53
CA PRO A 67 17.14 3.52 0.72
C PRO A 67 15.92 2.60 0.62
N ASN A 68 15.96 1.66 -0.30
CA ASN A 68 14.86 0.73 -0.55
C ASN A 68 15.36 -0.69 -0.79
N HIS A 69 14.46 -1.66 -0.82
CA HIS A 69 14.81 -3.07 -0.86
C HIS A 69 15.13 -3.62 -2.25
N LEU A 70 15.02 -2.84 -3.33
CA LEU A 70 15.35 -3.34 -4.67
C LEU A 70 16.81 -3.81 -4.75
N ALA A 71 17.01 -4.99 -5.34
CA ALA A 71 18.30 -5.64 -5.50
C ALA A 71 18.63 -5.96 -6.96
N GLY A 72 17.86 -5.43 -7.88
CA GLY A 72 18.05 -5.55 -9.32
C GLY A 72 17.05 -4.71 -10.10
N PRO A 73 17.24 -4.60 -11.42
CA PRO A 73 16.28 -3.93 -12.29
C PRO A 73 14.99 -4.76 -12.43
N PRO A 74 13.89 -4.16 -12.95
CA PRO A 74 12.62 -4.87 -13.14
C PRO A 74 12.67 -6.04 -14.13
N ASP A 75 13.69 -6.09 -14.98
CA ASP A 75 13.99 -7.15 -15.96
C ASP A 75 15.19 -8.01 -15.56
N ASP A 76 15.51 -8.08 -14.27
CA ASP A 76 16.60 -8.87 -13.74
C ASP A 76 16.51 -10.34 -14.22
N GLU A 77 17.65 -10.89 -14.66
CA GLU A 77 17.74 -12.25 -15.20
C GLU A 77 17.30 -13.36 -14.22
N ARG A 78 17.28 -13.05 -12.93
CA ARG A 78 16.77 -13.94 -11.87
C ARG A 78 15.24 -13.99 -11.83
N ILE A 79 14.52 -13.16 -12.59
CA ILE A 79 13.07 -13.17 -12.63
C ILE A 79 12.59 -14.15 -13.70
N PRO A 80 11.86 -15.23 -13.32
CA PRO A 80 11.28 -16.16 -14.28
C PRO A 80 10.31 -15.49 -15.24
N GLN A 81 10.33 -15.91 -16.52
CA GLN A 81 9.51 -15.32 -17.58
C GLN A 81 8.02 -15.29 -17.27
N GLU A 82 7.49 -16.29 -16.55
CA GLU A 82 6.08 -16.38 -16.17
C GLU A 82 5.60 -15.33 -15.16
N VAL A 83 6.54 -14.68 -14.47
CA VAL A 83 6.24 -13.62 -13.50
C VAL A 83 6.88 -12.27 -13.86
N LEU A 84 7.53 -12.21 -15.01
CA LEU A 84 8.15 -10.99 -15.50
C LEU A 84 7.11 -9.86 -15.61
N GLY A 85 7.48 -8.65 -15.17
CA GLY A 85 6.62 -7.47 -15.11
C GLY A 85 5.75 -7.36 -13.85
N ARG A 86 5.66 -8.42 -13.03
CA ARG A 86 4.96 -8.40 -11.75
C ARG A 86 5.79 -8.97 -10.59
N ALA A 87 7.08 -9.17 -10.82
CA ALA A 87 8.03 -9.63 -9.83
C ALA A 87 9.22 -8.69 -9.72
N LEU A 88 9.85 -8.65 -8.56
CA LEU A 88 11.04 -7.88 -8.25
C LEU A 88 12.02 -8.76 -7.48
N VAL A 89 13.32 -8.59 -7.77
CA VAL A 89 14.37 -9.10 -6.91
C VAL A 89 14.62 -8.08 -5.81
N VAL A 90 14.49 -8.50 -4.57
CA VAL A 90 14.61 -7.62 -3.41
C VAL A 90 15.58 -8.19 -2.39
N ARG A 91 16.19 -7.33 -1.58
CA ARG A 91 17.00 -7.73 -0.45
C ARG A 91 16.15 -8.36 0.65
N ALA A 92 16.67 -9.41 1.27
CA ALA A 92 16.12 -9.94 2.51
C ALA A 92 16.42 -8.94 3.64
N LEU A 93 15.38 -8.55 4.38
CA LEU A 93 15.45 -7.58 5.48
C LEU A 93 14.91 -8.17 6.78
N GLU A 94 15.38 -7.68 7.91
CA GLU A 94 14.67 -7.80 9.19
C GLU A 94 13.50 -6.83 9.17
N MET A 95 12.29 -7.33 8.82
CA MET A 95 11.10 -6.48 8.72
C MET A 95 10.66 -6.00 10.10
N LEU A 96 10.35 -4.70 10.21
CA LEU A 96 9.80 -4.13 11.43
C LEU A 96 8.29 -4.40 11.51
N PRO A 97 7.77 -4.80 12.69
CA PRO A 97 6.37 -5.20 12.85
C PRO A 97 5.43 -3.99 13.02
N VAL A 98 5.63 -2.96 12.21
CA VAL A 98 4.87 -1.70 12.25
C VAL A 98 4.41 -1.35 10.84
N GLU A 99 3.12 -1.11 10.67
CA GLU A 99 2.58 -0.47 9.49
C GLU A 99 2.67 1.05 9.67
N CYS A 100 3.53 1.68 8.88
CA CYS A 100 3.82 3.10 8.96
C CYS A 100 2.86 3.89 8.07
N VAL A 101 1.77 4.39 8.65
CA VAL A 101 0.76 5.14 7.91
C VAL A 101 0.99 6.64 8.06
N ALA A 102 1.04 7.34 6.92
CA ALA A 102 0.97 8.80 6.88
C ALA A 102 -0.40 9.23 6.36
N ARG A 103 -1.01 10.23 7.01
CA ARG A 103 -2.30 10.79 6.61
C ARG A 103 -2.19 12.30 6.44
N GLY A 104 -2.56 12.80 5.25
CA GLY A 104 -2.74 14.22 5.00
C GLY A 104 -4.20 14.66 5.12
N TYR A 105 -5.11 13.71 5.17
CA TYR A 105 -6.55 13.93 5.22
C TYR A 105 -7.23 12.95 6.17
N LEU A 106 -8.33 13.38 6.76
CA LEU A 106 -9.14 12.59 7.69
C LEU A 106 -10.10 11.69 6.90
N THR A 107 -9.83 10.38 6.89
CA THR A 107 -10.66 9.39 6.19
C THR A 107 -10.42 7.97 6.72
N GLY A 108 -11.25 7.03 6.34
CA GLY A 108 -11.10 5.61 6.67
C GLY A 108 -11.07 5.34 8.17
N SER A 109 -10.12 4.50 8.66
CA SER A 109 -10.01 4.18 10.09
C SER A 109 -9.68 5.41 10.95
N GLY A 110 -8.93 6.38 10.40
CA GLY A 110 -8.66 7.64 11.11
C GLY A 110 -9.92 8.46 11.38
N LEU A 111 -10.89 8.49 10.45
CA LEU A 111 -12.17 9.15 10.68
C LEU A 111 -12.99 8.43 11.77
N LEU A 112 -12.97 7.10 11.78
CA LEU A 112 -13.67 6.31 12.80
C LEU A 112 -13.08 6.56 14.20
N ASP A 113 -11.75 6.59 14.32
CA ASP A 113 -11.06 6.94 15.57
C ASP A 113 -11.46 8.34 16.03
N TYR A 114 -11.38 9.33 15.13
CA TYR A 114 -11.73 10.71 15.44
C TYR A 114 -13.18 10.86 15.88
N GLN A 115 -14.12 10.20 15.21
CA GLN A 115 -15.54 10.23 15.59
C GLN A 115 -15.80 9.61 16.96
N SER A 116 -14.98 8.63 17.36
CA SER A 116 -15.16 7.97 18.65
C SER A 116 -14.50 8.70 19.83
N SER A 117 -13.35 9.36 19.59
CA SER A 117 -12.48 9.88 20.66
C SER A 117 -12.03 11.34 20.49
N GLY A 118 -12.25 11.96 19.33
CA GLY A 118 -11.67 13.26 18.99
C GLY A 118 -10.19 13.22 18.65
N SER A 119 -9.61 12.01 18.56
CA SER A 119 -8.18 11.80 18.31
C SER A 119 -7.95 10.71 17.25
N VAL A 120 -6.74 10.64 16.70
CA VAL A 120 -6.29 9.55 15.82
C VAL A 120 -4.94 9.05 16.34
N CYS A 121 -4.83 7.77 16.66
CA CYS A 121 -3.62 7.18 17.24
C CYS A 121 -3.09 7.94 18.48
N GLY A 122 -4.00 8.49 19.30
CA GLY A 122 -3.65 9.31 20.46
C GLY A 122 -3.27 10.77 20.16
N ILE A 123 -3.33 11.20 18.90
CA ILE A 123 -3.11 12.59 18.50
C ILE A 123 -4.45 13.34 18.57
N GLU A 124 -4.59 14.25 19.54
CA GLU A 124 -5.77 15.11 19.67
C GLU A 124 -5.93 16.01 18.44
N LEU A 125 -7.13 16.08 17.90
CA LEU A 125 -7.44 16.88 16.72
C LEU A 125 -8.47 17.96 17.03
N PRO A 126 -8.48 19.08 16.28
CA PRO A 126 -9.49 20.12 16.43
C PRO A 126 -10.91 19.57 16.25
N ALA A 127 -11.87 20.11 17.00
CA ALA A 127 -13.26 19.77 16.84
C ALA A 127 -13.83 20.26 15.49
N GLY A 128 -14.78 19.53 14.94
CA GLY A 128 -15.51 19.91 13.72
C GLY A 128 -14.89 19.39 12.42
N LEU A 129 -13.85 18.54 12.48
CA LEU A 129 -13.35 17.88 11.28
C LEU A 129 -14.38 16.86 10.76
N VAL A 130 -14.45 16.75 9.45
CA VAL A 130 -15.38 15.87 8.72
C VAL A 130 -14.61 14.93 7.77
N GLU A 131 -15.33 14.05 7.06
CA GLU A 131 -14.74 13.22 6.00
C GLU A 131 -13.92 14.08 5.03
N ALA A 132 -12.73 13.62 4.70
CA ALA A 132 -11.80 14.29 3.80
C ALA A 132 -11.27 15.66 4.26
N SER A 133 -11.47 16.07 5.54
CA SER A 133 -10.82 17.27 6.08
C SER A 133 -9.30 17.17 5.92
N LYS A 134 -8.67 18.20 5.37
CA LYS A 134 -7.23 18.28 5.20
C LYS A 134 -6.56 18.67 6.52
N PHE A 135 -5.53 17.94 6.93
CA PHE A 135 -4.71 18.30 8.08
C PHE A 135 -3.77 19.45 7.74
N ALA A 136 -3.46 20.30 8.73
CA ALA A 136 -2.46 21.38 8.58
C ALA A 136 -1.08 20.80 8.26
N GLU A 137 -0.71 19.73 8.96
CA GLU A 137 0.50 18.95 8.72
C GLU A 137 0.13 17.46 8.63
N PRO A 138 0.82 16.67 7.80
CA PRO A 138 0.57 15.23 7.74
C PRO A 138 0.83 14.56 9.09
N LEU A 139 -0.01 13.59 9.44
CA LEU A 139 0.08 12.83 10.68
C LEU A 139 0.75 11.48 10.44
N PHE A 140 1.58 11.05 11.40
CA PHE A 140 2.05 9.67 11.50
C PHE A 140 1.07 8.89 12.39
N THR A 141 0.34 7.97 11.80
CA THR A 141 -0.75 7.21 12.43
C THR A 141 -0.51 5.71 12.24
N PRO A 142 0.46 5.14 12.96
CA PRO A 142 0.89 3.76 12.77
C PRO A 142 -0.20 2.75 13.15
N ALA A 143 -0.06 1.55 12.61
CA ALA A 143 -0.84 0.39 13.02
C ALA A 143 0.09 -0.79 13.33
N THR A 144 -0.37 -1.71 14.16
CA THR A 144 0.30 -3.00 14.35
C THR A 144 0.08 -3.85 13.10
N LYS A 145 1.10 -4.62 12.74
CA LYS A 145 0.96 -5.64 11.70
C LYS A 145 0.28 -6.85 12.31
N ALA A 146 -1.01 -7.00 12.00
CA ALA A 146 -1.79 -8.13 12.52
C ALA A 146 -1.35 -9.46 11.86
N GLU A 147 -1.58 -10.57 12.55
CA GLU A 147 -1.47 -11.90 11.95
C GLU A 147 -2.48 -12.07 10.82
N ILE A 148 -2.19 -12.97 9.87
CA ILE A 148 -3.07 -13.22 8.73
C ILE A 148 -4.47 -13.61 9.22
N GLY A 149 -5.46 -12.79 8.88
CA GLY A 149 -6.87 -12.97 9.29
C GLY A 149 -7.33 -12.09 10.46
N ALA A 150 -6.44 -11.31 11.08
CA ALA A 150 -6.78 -10.27 12.03
C ALA A 150 -6.73 -8.88 11.37
N HIS A 151 -7.34 -7.89 12.01
CA HIS A 151 -7.32 -6.49 11.56
C HIS A 151 -6.07 -5.77 12.07
N ASP A 152 -5.47 -4.93 11.22
CA ASP A 152 -4.46 -3.99 11.65
C ASP A 152 -5.11 -2.94 12.54
N GLU A 153 -4.61 -2.78 13.76
CA GLU A 153 -5.16 -1.84 14.74
C GLU A 153 -4.31 -0.57 14.79
N ASN A 154 -4.97 0.59 14.68
CA ASN A 154 -4.32 1.87 14.88
C ASN A 154 -3.75 1.93 16.32
N VAL A 155 -2.48 2.30 16.44
CA VAL A 155 -1.79 2.37 17.72
C VAL A 155 -1.13 3.73 17.91
N SER A 156 -0.85 4.10 19.16
CA SER A 156 -0.14 5.33 19.49
C SER A 156 1.33 5.24 19.09
N PHE A 157 2.00 6.40 18.98
CA PHE A 157 3.45 6.46 18.81
C PHE A 157 4.19 5.77 19.97
N ASP A 158 3.69 5.91 21.20
CA ASP A 158 4.30 5.26 22.38
C ASP A 158 4.25 3.73 22.28
N ALA A 159 3.18 3.16 21.74
CA ALA A 159 3.12 1.73 21.47
C ALA A 159 4.17 1.29 20.43
N VAL A 160 4.44 2.10 19.43
CA VAL A 160 5.54 1.84 18.48
C VAL A 160 6.90 1.91 19.19
N VAL A 161 7.09 2.87 20.12
CA VAL A 161 8.31 2.96 20.93
C VAL A 161 8.51 1.69 21.78
N GLU A 162 7.46 1.16 22.38
CA GLU A 162 7.52 -0.10 23.12
C GLU A 162 7.89 -1.29 22.24
N LEU A 163 7.40 -1.29 20.98
CA LEU A 163 7.58 -2.40 20.05
C LEU A 163 8.98 -2.46 19.42
N VAL A 164 9.54 -1.31 19.01
CA VAL A 164 10.78 -1.25 18.22
C VAL A 164 11.89 -0.42 18.85
N GLY A 165 11.65 0.20 20.00
CA GLY A 165 12.56 1.12 20.69
C GLY A 165 12.45 2.57 20.19
N ALA A 166 12.78 3.52 21.07
CA ALA A 166 12.57 4.96 20.82
C ALA A 166 13.31 5.50 19.58
N GLU A 167 14.56 5.06 19.38
CA GLU A 167 15.34 5.51 18.21
C GLU A 167 14.74 5.03 16.89
N ARG A 168 14.40 3.74 16.78
CA ARG A 168 13.77 3.18 15.57
C ARG A 168 12.40 3.80 15.32
N ALA A 169 11.59 3.99 16.37
CA ALA A 169 10.28 4.63 16.25
C ALA A 169 10.39 6.06 15.71
N ALA A 170 11.34 6.85 16.20
CA ALA A 170 11.59 8.20 15.72
C ALA A 170 12.01 8.20 14.23
N ARG A 171 12.93 7.30 13.85
CA ARG A 171 13.38 7.15 12.45
C ARG A 171 12.23 6.72 11.52
N LEU A 172 11.36 5.79 11.97
CA LEU A 172 10.17 5.37 11.21
C LEU A 172 9.23 6.55 10.94
N ARG A 173 8.91 7.33 11.99
CA ARG A 173 8.05 8.51 11.88
C ARG A 173 8.63 9.54 10.91
N GLU A 174 9.91 9.88 11.08
CA GLU A 174 10.58 10.87 10.23
C GLU A 174 10.61 10.41 8.76
N ALA A 175 11.04 9.17 8.50
CA ALA A 175 11.10 8.61 7.15
C ALA A 175 9.70 8.58 6.49
N THR A 176 8.68 8.12 7.23
CA THR A 176 7.30 8.04 6.75
C THR A 176 6.78 9.41 6.33
N LEU A 177 6.89 10.41 7.18
CA LEU A 177 6.37 11.75 6.90
C LEU A 177 7.15 12.43 5.76
N LYS A 178 8.47 12.26 5.71
CA LYS A 178 9.31 12.80 4.64
C LYS A 178 8.99 12.19 3.28
N ILE A 179 8.84 10.87 3.22
CA ILE A 179 8.46 10.15 2.00
C ILE A 179 7.07 10.58 1.55
N TYR A 180 6.11 10.60 2.48
CA TYR A 180 4.74 11.04 2.19
C TYR A 180 4.70 12.46 1.62
N ALA A 181 5.39 13.42 2.23
CA ALA A 181 5.37 14.82 1.77
C ALA A 181 5.86 14.95 0.32
N ARG A 182 6.98 14.28 -0.03
CA ARG A 182 7.52 14.28 -1.39
C ARG A 182 6.57 13.62 -2.40
N ALA A 183 6.00 12.48 -2.03
CA ALA A 183 5.06 11.77 -2.89
C ALA A 183 3.75 12.54 -3.08
N ALA A 184 3.22 13.16 -2.02
CA ALA A 184 1.99 13.95 -2.07
C ALA A 184 2.17 15.22 -2.93
N GLU A 185 3.32 15.91 -2.83
CA GLU A 185 3.65 17.05 -3.68
C GLU A 185 3.71 16.64 -5.15
N HIS A 186 4.42 15.55 -5.45
CA HIS A 186 4.52 15.02 -6.81
C HIS A 186 3.14 14.65 -7.37
N ALA A 187 2.36 13.84 -6.66
CA ALA A 187 1.04 13.41 -7.10
C ALA A 187 0.09 14.59 -7.30
N LEU A 188 0.12 15.60 -6.41
CA LEU A 188 -0.70 16.80 -6.53
C LEU A 188 -0.34 17.60 -7.81
N SER A 189 0.94 17.67 -8.19
CA SER A 189 1.37 18.28 -9.45
C SER A 189 0.81 17.58 -10.68
N LYS A 190 0.34 16.33 -10.52
CA LYS A 190 -0.31 15.49 -11.55
C LYS A 190 -1.84 15.44 -11.40
N GLY A 191 -2.41 16.29 -10.54
CA GLY A 191 -3.84 16.37 -10.30
C GLY A 191 -4.39 15.24 -9.42
N ILE A 192 -3.54 14.59 -8.63
CA ILE A 192 -3.93 13.50 -7.71
C ILE A 192 -3.55 13.88 -6.27
N ILE A 193 -4.52 13.76 -5.37
CA ILE A 193 -4.31 13.85 -3.93
C ILE A 193 -3.96 12.46 -3.39
N VAL A 194 -2.87 12.34 -2.64
CA VAL A 194 -2.58 11.19 -1.78
C VAL A 194 -3.17 11.48 -0.41
N ALA A 195 -4.33 10.91 -0.10
CA ALA A 195 -5.00 11.19 1.16
C ALA A 195 -4.29 10.54 2.34
N ASP A 196 -3.93 9.29 2.19
CA ASP A 196 -3.07 8.53 3.10
C ASP A 196 -2.30 7.45 2.33
N THR A 197 -1.28 6.92 2.97
CA THR A 197 -0.51 5.79 2.46
C THR A 197 0.11 5.02 3.60
N LYS A 198 0.32 3.72 3.37
CA LYS A 198 0.97 2.79 4.27
C LYS A 198 2.33 2.40 3.70
N PHE A 199 3.37 2.49 4.53
CA PHE A 199 4.71 2.01 4.24
C PHE A 199 5.11 0.89 5.18
N GLU A 200 5.95 0.01 4.70
CA GLU A 200 6.65 -0.99 5.49
C GLU A 200 8.15 -0.77 5.42
N PHE A 201 8.83 -0.99 6.53
CA PHE A 201 10.28 -0.82 6.62
C PHE A 201 10.92 -2.06 7.22
N GLY A 202 12.16 -2.28 6.83
CA GLY A 202 13.04 -3.30 7.42
C GLY A 202 14.42 -2.73 7.71
N ILE A 203 15.20 -3.51 8.44
CA ILE A 203 16.62 -3.24 8.68
C ILE A 203 17.43 -4.12 7.76
N SER A 204 18.37 -3.53 7.03
CA SER A 204 19.35 -4.27 6.24
C SER A 204 20.26 -5.08 7.17
N THR A 205 20.39 -6.38 6.87
CA THR A 205 21.17 -7.32 7.73
C THR A 205 22.53 -7.66 7.17
N SER A 206 22.82 -7.26 5.93
CA SER A 206 24.06 -7.65 5.23
C SER A 206 24.69 -6.48 4.47
N GLY A 207 25.97 -6.64 4.11
CA GLY A 207 26.74 -5.68 3.33
C GLY A 207 27.03 -4.36 4.04
N ASP A 208 27.45 -3.36 3.26
CA ASP A 208 27.83 -2.02 3.74
C ASP A 208 26.64 -1.21 4.31
N THR A 209 25.41 -1.68 4.08
CA THR A 209 24.18 -1.05 4.56
C THR A 209 23.59 -1.71 5.81
N ALA A 210 24.31 -2.65 6.44
CA ALA A 210 23.86 -3.31 7.66
C ALA A 210 23.48 -2.30 8.75
N GLY A 211 22.27 -2.42 9.33
CA GLY A 211 21.70 -1.47 10.30
C GLY A 211 20.94 -0.28 9.69
N GLU A 212 20.96 -0.13 8.38
CA GLU A 212 20.21 0.92 7.68
C GLU A 212 18.69 0.61 7.67
N LEU A 213 17.89 1.66 7.90
CA LEU A 213 16.43 1.60 7.73
C LEU A 213 16.11 1.67 6.23
N VAL A 214 15.39 0.69 5.74
CA VAL A 214 15.14 0.46 4.32
C VAL A 214 13.64 0.41 4.06
N LEU A 215 13.15 1.20 3.09
CA LEU A 215 11.78 1.14 2.61
C LEU A 215 11.55 -0.15 1.82
N ALA A 216 10.49 -0.86 2.16
CA ALA A 216 10.21 -2.18 1.62
C ALA A 216 8.75 -2.33 1.19
N ASP A 217 8.39 -3.53 0.78
CA ASP A 217 7.06 -3.92 0.30
C ASP A 217 6.63 -3.11 -0.93
N GLU A 218 5.34 -2.85 -1.10
CA GLU A 218 4.82 -1.96 -2.13
C GLU A 218 4.81 -0.51 -1.64
N VAL A 219 5.01 0.41 -2.56
CA VAL A 219 5.12 1.83 -2.22
C VAL A 219 4.15 2.64 -3.06
N LEU A 220 3.25 3.36 -2.38
CA LEU A 220 2.37 4.33 -3.03
C LEU A 220 1.55 3.71 -4.18
N THR A 221 1.10 2.48 -3.99
CA THR A 221 0.22 1.81 -4.95
C THR A 221 -1.24 2.10 -4.64
N PRO A 222 -2.16 1.89 -5.59
CA PRO A 222 -3.60 1.98 -5.32
C PRO A 222 -4.13 0.98 -4.27
N ASP A 223 -3.31 0.00 -3.86
CA ASP A 223 -3.64 -0.94 -2.78
C ASP A 223 -3.22 -0.43 -1.40
N SER A 224 -2.09 0.27 -1.33
CA SER A 224 -1.50 0.81 -0.10
C SER A 224 -1.84 2.27 0.17
N SER A 225 -2.46 2.98 -0.79
CA SER A 225 -2.73 4.42 -0.72
C SER A 225 -4.15 4.75 -1.16
N ARG A 226 -4.70 5.86 -0.65
CA ARG A 226 -5.91 6.48 -1.18
C ARG A 226 -5.56 7.61 -2.13
N TYR A 227 -6.02 7.49 -3.36
CA TYR A 227 -5.81 8.44 -4.44
C TYR A 227 -7.11 9.09 -4.86
N TRP A 228 -7.20 10.41 -4.74
CA TRP A 228 -8.38 11.19 -5.12
C TRP A 228 -8.07 12.14 -6.27
N PRO A 229 -9.02 12.38 -7.20
CA PRO A 229 -8.89 13.45 -8.17
C PRO A 229 -8.86 14.81 -7.45
N ALA A 230 -7.86 15.63 -7.75
CA ALA A 230 -7.72 16.93 -7.07
C ALA A 230 -8.75 17.95 -7.53
N ASP A 231 -9.23 17.84 -8.77
CA ASP A 231 -10.20 18.75 -9.40
C ASP A 231 -11.63 18.59 -8.88
N SER A 232 -11.96 17.42 -8.33
CA SER A 232 -13.29 17.09 -7.77
C SER A 232 -13.28 16.94 -6.25
N TYR A 233 -12.14 17.22 -5.60
CA TYR A 233 -12.03 17.15 -4.15
C TYR A 233 -13.01 18.10 -3.45
N GLN A 234 -13.75 17.56 -2.51
CA GLN A 234 -14.70 18.30 -1.69
C GLN A 234 -14.68 17.77 -0.25
N GLU A 235 -14.41 18.64 0.71
CA GLU A 235 -14.48 18.31 2.13
C GLU A 235 -15.92 17.97 2.55
N GLY A 236 -16.08 17.03 3.48
CA GLY A 236 -17.38 16.61 4.02
C GLY A 236 -18.08 15.51 3.25
N VAL A 237 -17.51 15.02 2.14
CA VAL A 237 -18.10 13.94 1.34
C VAL A 237 -17.10 12.84 1.06
N VAL A 238 -17.59 11.63 0.77
CA VAL A 238 -16.77 10.53 0.28
C VAL A 238 -16.23 10.87 -1.11
N GLN A 239 -14.92 10.79 -1.29
CA GLN A 239 -14.28 11.18 -2.52
C GLN A 239 -14.39 10.09 -3.61
N PRO A 240 -14.48 10.46 -4.90
CA PRO A 240 -14.11 9.57 -5.99
C PRO A 240 -12.69 9.07 -5.79
N SER A 241 -12.38 7.83 -6.19
CA SER A 241 -11.05 7.28 -5.96
C SER A 241 -10.50 6.52 -7.17
N TYR A 242 -9.17 6.54 -7.29
CA TYR A 242 -8.40 5.72 -8.23
C TYR A 242 -7.84 4.44 -7.60
N ASP A 243 -8.24 4.14 -6.39
CA ASP A 243 -7.70 3.09 -5.54
C ASP A 243 -8.75 2.02 -5.18
N LYS A 244 -8.36 1.11 -4.32
CA LYS A 244 -9.17 0.00 -3.84
C LYS A 244 -10.49 0.42 -3.14
N GLN A 245 -10.64 1.69 -2.77
CA GLN A 245 -11.89 2.19 -2.18
C GLN A 245 -13.08 2.06 -3.15
N PHE A 246 -12.83 2.10 -4.47
CA PHE A 246 -13.86 1.83 -5.45
C PHE A 246 -14.50 0.44 -5.29
N VAL A 247 -13.68 -0.59 -5.10
CA VAL A 247 -14.16 -1.96 -4.82
C VAL A 247 -14.88 -2.02 -3.47
N ARG A 248 -14.31 -1.38 -2.43
CA ARG A 248 -14.94 -1.33 -1.11
C ARG A 248 -16.32 -0.66 -1.14
N ASN A 249 -16.45 0.44 -1.88
CA ASN A 249 -17.73 1.15 -2.02
C ASN A 249 -18.77 0.27 -2.73
N TRP A 250 -18.38 -0.48 -3.76
CA TRP A 250 -19.30 -1.42 -4.41
C TRP A 250 -19.72 -2.54 -3.45
N LEU A 251 -18.77 -3.14 -2.72
CA LEU A 251 -19.07 -4.22 -1.76
C LEU A 251 -20.02 -3.80 -0.65
N THR A 252 -19.96 -2.56 -0.19
CA THR A 252 -20.84 -2.03 0.86
C THR A 252 -22.07 -1.32 0.29
N GLY A 253 -22.17 -1.21 -1.03
CA GLY A 253 -23.32 -0.62 -1.72
C GLY A 253 -24.49 -1.61 -1.87
N PRO A 254 -25.66 -1.12 -2.25
CA PRO A 254 -26.86 -1.94 -2.36
C PRO A 254 -26.76 -3.03 -3.45
N ASP A 255 -25.95 -2.80 -4.46
CA ASP A 255 -25.85 -3.70 -5.62
C ASP A 255 -25.10 -5.00 -5.32
N SER A 256 -24.25 -5.02 -4.29
CA SER A 256 -23.54 -6.24 -3.88
C SER A 256 -24.41 -7.21 -3.10
N GLY A 257 -25.40 -6.70 -2.38
CA GLY A 257 -26.22 -7.47 -1.45
C GLY A 257 -25.44 -8.07 -0.27
N TRP A 258 -24.19 -7.66 -0.05
CA TRP A 258 -23.33 -8.21 0.99
C TRP A 258 -23.46 -7.45 2.32
N ASP A 259 -23.70 -8.20 3.38
CA ASP A 259 -23.63 -7.66 4.74
C ASP A 259 -22.20 -7.86 5.29
N ARG A 260 -21.46 -6.77 5.40
CA ARG A 260 -20.08 -6.78 5.95
C ARG A 260 -20.00 -7.32 7.38
N ASN A 261 -21.07 -7.21 8.16
CA ASN A 261 -21.11 -7.65 9.55
C ASN A 261 -21.66 -9.08 9.70
N GLY A 262 -22.04 -9.71 8.58
CA GLY A 262 -22.50 -11.09 8.54
C GLY A 262 -21.35 -12.08 8.39
N ASP A 263 -21.67 -13.38 8.50
CA ASP A 263 -20.69 -14.46 8.39
C ASP A 263 -20.38 -14.85 6.93
N ALA A 264 -21.12 -14.34 5.94
CA ALA A 264 -20.96 -14.71 4.54
C ALA A 264 -19.73 -13.98 3.93
N PRO A 265 -18.91 -14.67 3.13
CA PRO A 265 -17.82 -14.02 2.40
C PRO A 265 -18.37 -13.02 1.37
N PRO A 266 -17.55 -12.03 0.96
CA PRO A 266 -17.95 -11.10 -0.10
C PRO A 266 -18.27 -11.85 -1.41
N PRO A 267 -19.26 -11.37 -2.19
CA PRO A 267 -19.55 -11.95 -3.49
C PRO A 267 -18.43 -11.70 -4.50
N PRO A 268 -18.31 -12.51 -5.55
CA PRO A 268 -17.42 -12.24 -6.67
C PRO A 268 -17.75 -10.86 -7.30
N LEU A 269 -16.73 -10.12 -7.72
CA LEU A 269 -16.94 -8.85 -8.40
C LEU A 269 -17.53 -9.09 -9.80
N PRO A 270 -18.54 -8.32 -10.21
CA PRO A 270 -18.96 -8.28 -11.61
C PRO A 270 -17.82 -7.89 -12.55
N ALA A 271 -17.86 -8.38 -13.78
CA ALA A 271 -16.80 -8.12 -14.77
C ALA A 271 -16.61 -6.61 -15.05
N GLU A 272 -17.69 -5.83 -15.03
CA GLU A 272 -17.65 -4.37 -15.18
C GLU A 272 -16.95 -3.68 -14.00
N ILE A 273 -17.11 -4.17 -12.77
CA ILE A 273 -16.43 -3.63 -11.58
C ILE A 273 -14.94 -3.97 -11.63
N ALA A 274 -14.58 -5.21 -12.00
CA ALA A 274 -13.19 -5.60 -12.18
C ALA A 274 -12.50 -4.77 -13.28
N ALA A 275 -13.15 -4.59 -14.44
CA ALA A 275 -12.65 -3.77 -15.54
C ALA A 275 -12.51 -2.29 -15.15
N ALA A 276 -13.51 -1.73 -14.45
CA ALA A 276 -13.45 -0.35 -13.97
C ALA A 276 -12.37 -0.14 -12.91
N THR A 277 -12.12 -1.13 -12.05
CA THR A 277 -11.01 -1.10 -11.07
C THR A 277 -9.66 -1.07 -11.80
N ARG A 278 -9.46 -1.98 -12.78
CA ARG A 278 -8.27 -2.01 -13.61
C ARG A 278 -8.03 -0.66 -14.30
N ALA A 279 -9.06 -0.08 -14.91
CA ALA A 279 -8.95 1.20 -15.61
C ALA A 279 -8.50 2.33 -14.67
N ARG A 280 -9.04 2.39 -13.44
CA ARG A 280 -8.63 3.37 -12.42
C ARG A 280 -7.18 3.20 -11.98
N TYR A 281 -6.72 1.97 -11.80
CA TYR A 281 -5.34 1.69 -11.42
C TYR A 281 -4.36 2.10 -12.53
N ILE A 282 -4.70 1.83 -13.79
CA ILE A 282 -3.93 2.29 -14.95
C ILE A 282 -3.91 3.82 -14.99
N GLU A 283 -5.07 4.48 -14.86
CA GLU A 283 -5.16 5.94 -14.89
C GLU A 283 -4.31 6.58 -13.78
N ALA A 284 -4.35 6.04 -12.56
CA ALA A 284 -3.49 6.51 -11.47
C ALA A 284 -2.00 6.38 -11.83
N TYR A 285 -1.59 5.22 -12.34
CA TYR A 285 -0.22 4.99 -12.76
C TYR A 285 0.23 5.95 -13.86
N GLU A 286 -0.54 6.06 -14.94
CA GLU A 286 -0.19 6.89 -16.09
C GLU A 286 -0.15 8.38 -15.75
N ARG A 287 -1.09 8.86 -14.92
CA ARG A 287 -1.07 10.25 -14.44
C ARG A 287 0.14 10.55 -13.56
N ILE A 288 0.40 9.70 -12.57
CA ILE A 288 1.47 9.92 -11.60
C ILE A 288 2.84 9.79 -12.26
N SER A 289 3.06 8.72 -13.01
CA SER A 289 4.36 8.44 -13.62
C SER A 289 4.64 9.22 -14.90
N GLY A 290 3.59 9.57 -15.64
CA GLY A 290 3.70 10.09 -17.00
C GLY A 290 4.05 9.02 -18.04
N LEU A 291 4.06 7.74 -17.66
CA LEU A 291 4.39 6.60 -18.51
C LEU A 291 3.11 5.84 -18.88
N SER A 292 3.07 5.24 -20.07
CA SER A 292 1.97 4.35 -20.43
C SER A 292 2.23 2.93 -19.96
N LEU A 293 1.21 2.26 -19.42
CA LEU A 293 1.32 0.86 -19.03
C LEU A 293 1.68 -0.06 -20.20
N SER A 294 1.25 0.29 -21.41
CA SER A 294 1.60 -0.45 -22.64
C SER A 294 3.08 -0.43 -22.98
N LEU A 295 3.83 0.56 -22.47
CA LEU A 295 5.28 0.70 -22.64
C LEU A 295 6.09 0.01 -21.55
N ILE A 296 5.44 -0.55 -20.53
CA ILE A 296 6.09 -1.42 -19.56
C ILE A 296 6.31 -2.78 -20.22
N HIS A 297 7.19 -2.79 -21.22
CA HIS A 297 7.78 -4.01 -21.74
C HIS A 297 8.95 -4.34 -20.80
N ILE A 298 8.60 -5.09 -19.80
CA ILE A 298 9.58 -5.82 -19.04
C ILE A 298 9.65 -7.20 -19.63
#